data_26bc2af1a39e32430faa70ddaf8e1a19
#
_entry.id   26bc2af1a39e32430faa70ddaf8e1a19
#
_cell.length_a   1.000
_cell.length_b   1.000
_cell.length_c   1.000
_cell.angle_alpha   90.00
_cell.angle_beta   90.00
_cell.angle_gamma   90.00
#
_symmetry.space_group_name_H-M   'P 1'
#
loop_
_entity.id
_entity.type
_entity.pdbx_description
1 polymer ?
#
loop_
_entity_poly.entity_id
_entity_poly.type
_entity_poly.pdbx_seq_one_letter_code
_entity_poly.pdbx_strand_id
1 'polypeptide(L)'
;TLFRSNRWAYPPLVNPSGVAKPVGWAISLSPDSELTSNALKMAYESRGRPRGVMFHSDQGSHYTSRKFRQMLWKCQIKQSLSRRGNCWDNAPMERFFRSLKIEWMPTYGYRSFLQAQHHIVKYLIGYYSQLRPHQHNGGMSPNMAEQKYWINYKPVASFS
;
A
#
# COMPACT_ATOMS: atom_id res chain seq x y z
N THR A 1 0.50 15.40 17.47
CA THR A 1 1.04 15.63 16.10
C THR A 1 2.13 14.62 15.76
N LEU A 2 1.85 13.33 15.63
CA LEU A 2 2.94 12.34 15.49
C LEU A 2 2.71 11.27 14.44
N PHE A 3 1.85 11.53 13.48
CA PHE A 3 1.72 10.65 12.33
C PHE A 3 2.01 11.40 11.04
N ARG A 4 3.28 11.60 10.73
CA ARG A 4 3.69 11.68 9.34
C ARG A 4 3.70 10.25 8.83
N SER A 5 2.55 9.80 8.36
CA SER A 5 2.44 8.55 7.66
C SER A 5 3.28 8.65 6.41
N ASN A 6 4.43 7.99 6.41
CA ASN A 6 5.16 7.82 5.19
C ASN A 6 4.33 6.98 4.23
N ARG A 7 4.27 7.48 3.02
CA ARG A 7 3.44 7.01 1.93
C ARG A 7 3.68 5.54 1.68
N TRP A 8 2.60 4.80 1.62
CA TRP A 8 2.58 3.38 1.38
C TRP A 8 3.14 3.08 -0.01
N ALA A 9 4.15 2.21 -0.08
CA ALA A 9 4.49 1.59 -1.32
C ALA A 9 3.35 0.68 -1.75
N TYR A 10 2.52 1.11 -2.69
CA TYR A 10 1.80 0.16 -3.49
C TYR A 10 2.77 -0.37 -4.54
N PRO A 11 3.14 -1.65 -4.52
CA PRO A 11 3.35 -2.25 -5.80
C PRO A 11 1.98 -2.16 -6.47
N PRO A 12 1.84 -1.54 -7.63
CA PRO A 12 0.80 -1.94 -8.49
C PRO A 12 1.15 -3.38 -8.90
N LEU A 13 0.86 -4.34 -8.05
CA LEU A 13 0.30 -5.52 -8.62
C LEU A 13 -0.80 -4.90 -9.44
N VAL A 14 -0.63 -4.96 -10.74
CA VAL A 14 -1.74 -4.75 -11.65
C VAL A 14 -2.75 -5.75 -11.17
N ASN A 15 -3.51 -5.33 -10.18
CA ASN A 15 -4.74 -5.98 -9.86
C ASN A 15 -5.66 -5.48 -10.97
N PRO A 16 -5.91 -6.25 -12.02
CA PRO A 16 -6.76 -5.84 -13.12
C PRO A 16 -8.15 -5.45 -12.63
N SER A 17 -8.48 -5.82 -11.39
CA SER A 17 -9.74 -5.48 -10.75
C SER A 17 -9.79 -4.07 -10.17
N GLY A 18 -8.68 -3.31 -10.15
CA GLY A 18 -8.64 -1.98 -9.54
C GLY A 18 -8.83 -1.96 -8.02
N VAL A 19 -8.72 -3.11 -7.34
CA VAL A 19 -8.89 -3.21 -5.89
C VAL A 19 -7.76 -2.51 -5.16
N ALA A 20 -8.07 -1.44 -4.43
CA ALA A 20 -7.12 -0.77 -3.55
C ALA A 20 -6.99 -1.54 -2.23
N LYS A 21 -6.01 -2.44 -2.14
CA LYS A 21 -5.70 -3.23 -0.94
C LYS A 21 -4.30 -2.88 -0.42
N PRO A 22 -4.14 -2.51 0.86
CA PRO A 22 -2.83 -2.37 1.48
C PRO A 22 -2.12 -3.72 1.52
N VAL A 23 -0.95 -3.82 0.89
CA VAL A 23 -0.18 -5.08 0.81
C VAL A 23 1.12 -5.05 1.59
N GLY A 24 1.58 -3.85 1.97
CA GLY A 24 2.74 -3.64 2.82
C GLY A 24 2.65 -2.29 3.51
N TRP A 25 3.12 -2.24 4.75
CA TRP A 25 3.13 -1.03 5.55
C TRP A 25 4.32 -1.03 6.51
N ALA A 26 4.70 0.15 6.91
CA ALA A 26 5.62 0.33 8.01
C ALA A 26 5.21 1.60 8.77
N ILE A 27 5.39 1.59 10.09
CA ILE A 27 5.02 2.68 10.98
C ILE A 27 6.26 3.03 11.79
N SER A 28 6.66 4.30 11.78
CA SER A 28 7.81 4.80 12.52
C SER A 28 7.57 6.23 12.99
N LEU A 29 8.28 6.63 14.03
CA LEU A 29 8.33 8.01 14.49
C LEU A 29 9.24 8.88 13.61
N SER A 30 10.18 8.26 12.89
CA SER A 30 11.12 8.93 12.00
C SER A 30 10.84 8.55 10.55
N PRO A 31 10.53 9.52 9.69
CA PRO A 31 10.37 9.28 8.27
C PRO A 31 11.74 9.17 7.61
N ASP A 32 12.19 7.96 7.32
CA ASP A 32 13.43 7.69 6.62
C ASP A 32 13.25 6.73 5.44
N SER A 33 14.32 6.52 4.67
CA SER A 33 14.31 5.59 3.55
C SER A 33 14.24 4.11 3.99
N GLU A 34 14.52 3.84 5.25
CA GLU A 34 14.40 2.48 5.82
C GLU A 34 12.94 2.09 6.00
N LEU A 35 12.11 3.03 6.46
CA LEU A 35 10.68 2.84 6.60
C LEU A 35 10.02 2.44 5.27
N THR A 36 10.33 3.16 4.19
CA THR A 36 9.79 2.84 2.86
C THR A 36 10.31 1.51 2.33
N SER A 37 11.57 1.18 2.61
CA SER A 37 12.17 -0.10 2.23
C SER A 37 11.53 -1.27 2.97
N ASN A 38 11.24 -1.13 4.26
CA ASN A 38 10.56 -2.16 5.06
C ASN A 38 9.13 -2.40 4.59
N ALA A 39 8.38 -1.35 4.25
CA ALA A 39 7.04 -1.49 3.69
C ALA A 39 7.06 -2.21 2.33
N LEU A 40 8.04 -1.87 1.46
CA LEU A 40 8.21 -2.56 0.17
C LEU A 40 8.59 -4.02 0.36
N LYS A 41 9.52 -4.34 1.26
CA LYS A 41 9.92 -5.71 1.58
C LYS A 41 8.74 -6.53 2.06
N MET A 42 7.95 -6.01 2.98
CA MET A 42 6.75 -6.67 3.46
C MET A 42 5.76 -6.95 2.33
N ALA A 43 5.50 -5.96 1.45
CA ALA A 43 4.63 -6.13 0.29
C ALA A 43 5.14 -7.22 -0.66
N TYR A 44 6.43 -7.21 -0.95
CA TYR A 44 7.07 -8.17 -1.84
C TYR A 44 7.00 -9.61 -1.30
N GLU A 45 7.29 -9.80 -0.02
CA GLU A 45 7.24 -11.11 0.64
C GLU A 45 5.80 -11.62 0.79
N SER A 46 4.88 -10.77 1.21
CA SER A 46 3.46 -11.14 1.37
C SER A 46 2.78 -11.57 0.07
N ARG A 47 3.32 -11.15 -1.06
CA ARG A 47 2.82 -11.49 -2.40
C ARG A 47 3.60 -12.63 -3.08
N GLY A 48 4.43 -13.35 -2.35
CA GLY A 48 5.19 -14.49 -2.89
C GLY A 48 6.31 -14.09 -3.83
N ARG A 49 6.90 -12.91 -3.64
CA ARG A 49 8.04 -12.39 -4.41
C ARG A 49 7.78 -12.32 -5.91
N PRO A 50 6.76 -11.59 -6.34
CA PRO A 50 6.35 -11.54 -7.74
C PRO A 50 7.44 -10.92 -8.62
N ARG A 51 7.58 -11.40 -9.86
CA ARG A 51 8.48 -10.84 -10.87
C ARG A 51 7.73 -9.92 -11.83
N GLY A 52 8.44 -8.97 -12.43
CA GLY A 52 7.87 -8.10 -13.47
C GLY A 52 6.87 -7.06 -12.96
N VAL A 53 6.85 -6.82 -11.66
CA VAL A 53 5.94 -5.85 -11.03
C VAL A 53 6.47 -4.43 -11.24
N MET A 54 5.56 -3.47 -11.36
CA MET A 54 5.86 -2.05 -11.38
C MET A 54 5.51 -1.41 -10.04
N PHE A 55 6.46 -0.69 -9.46
CA PHE A 55 6.24 0.15 -8.28
C PHE A 55 6.06 1.59 -8.72
N HIS A 56 4.88 2.15 -8.47
CA HIS A 56 4.60 3.55 -8.77
C HIS A 56 4.63 4.40 -7.49
N SER A 57 5.33 5.54 -7.55
CA SER A 57 5.38 6.51 -6.45
C SER A 57 5.48 7.93 -6.98
N ASP A 58 5.35 8.91 -6.09
CA ASP A 58 5.79 10.26 -6.38
C ASP A 58 7.34 10.35 -6.37
N GLN A 59 7.84 11.56 -6.63
CA GLN A 59 9.27 11.85 -6.63
C GLN A 59 9.82 12.18 -5.22
N GLY A 60 9.18 11.69 -4.15
CA GLY A 60 9.66 11.90 -2.78
C GLY A 60 11.09 11.38 -2.59
N SER A 61 11.89 12.10 -1.79
CA SER A 61 13.31 11.79 -1.55
C SER A 61 13.56 10.36 -1.08
N HIS A 62 12.61 9.78 -0.35
CA HIS A 62 12.71 8.40 0.15
C HIS A 62 12.65 7.37 -0.98
N TYR A 63 11.81 7.60 -2.01
CA TYR A 63 11.64 6.70 -3.16
C TYR A 63 12.72 6.88 -4.21
N THR A 64 13.37 8.04 -4.26
CA THR A 64 14.49 8.34 -5.17
C THR A 64 15.85 8.05 -4.53
N SER A 65 15.90 7.66 -3.25
CA SER A 65 17.13 7.33 -2.54
C SER A 65 17.84 6.14 -3.18
N ARG A 66 19.19 6.15 -3.12
CA ARG A 66 20.01 5.04 -3.63
C ARG A 66 19.64 3.69 -2.98
N LYS A 67 19.42 3.68 -1.66
CA LYS A 67 19.04 2.49 -0.88
C LYS A 67 17.74 1.88 -1.39
N PHE A 68 16.71 2.71 -1.59
CA PHE A 68 15.41 2.25 -2.09
C PHE A 68 15.47 1.71 -3.51
N ARG A 69 16.17 2.42 -4.41
CA ARG A 69 16.35 1.96 -5.80
C ARG A 69 17.13 0.65 -5.91
N GLN A 70 18.17 0.46 -5.07
CA GLN A 70 18.89 -0.83 -4.99
C GLN A 70 17.99 -1.97 -4.55
N MET A 71 17.06 -1.70 -3.64
CA MET A 71 16.09 -2.71 -3.20
C MET A 71 15.11 -3.07 -4.31
N LEU A 72 14.57 -2.09 -5.04
CA LEU A 72 13.73 -2.35 -6.22
C LEU A 72 14.46 -3.22 -7.24
N TRP A 73 15.72 -2.89 -7.51
CA TRP A 73 16.56 -3.66 -8.43
C TRP A 73 16.75 -5.11 -7.96
N LYS A 74 17.09 -5.34 -6.68
CA LYS A 74 17.22 -6.68 -6.09
C LYS A 74 15.92 -7.49 -6.19
N CYS A 75 14.79 -6.85 -6.04
CA CYS A 75 13.47 -7.48 -6.17
C CYS A 75 12.99 -7.59 -7.63
N GLN A 76 13.76 -7.12 -8.61
CA GLN A 76 13.38 -7.08 -10.03
C GLN A 76 12.07 -6.30 -10.27
N ILE A 77 11.85 -5.24 -9.49
CA ILE A 77 10.69 -4.37 -9.55
C ILE A 77 11.04 -3.13 -10.38
N LYS A 78 10.23 -2.84 -11.40
CA LYS A 78 10.37 -1.62 -12.20
C LYS A 78 9.81 -0.42 -11.42
N GLN A 79 10.55 0.69 -11.39
CA GLN A 79 10.06 1.93 -10.80
C GLN A 79 9.39 2.82 -11.83
N SER A 80 8.21 3.32 -11.50
CA SER A 80 7.49 4.36 -12.21
C SER A 80 7.30 5.55 -11.28
N LEU A 81 7.62 6.74 -11.74
CA LEU A 81 7.50 7.96 -10.95
C LEU A 81 6.41 8.86 -11.55
N SER A 82 5.51 9.37 -10.71
CA SER A 82 4.54 10.37 -11.13
C SER A 82 5.24 11.66 -11.57
N ARG A 83 4.60 12.42 -12.44
CA ARG A 83 5.08 13.76 -12.80
C ARG A 83 5.03 14.69 -11.58
N ARG A 84 5.99 15.60 -11.51
CA ARG A 84 6.04 16.59 -10.41
C ARG A 84 4.75 17.42 -10.42
N GLY A 85 4.05 17.48 -9.26
CA GLY A 85 2.81 18.24 -9.13
C GLY A 85 1.54 17.50 -9.59
N ASN A 86 1.63 16.24 -10.04
CA ASN A 86 0.44 15.46 -10.39
C ASN A 86 -0.19 14.80 -9.15
N CYS A 87 -1.20 15.43 -8.58
CA CYS A 87 -1.91 14.94 -7.39
C CYS A 87 -2.84 13.74 -7.67
N TRP A 88 -3.22 13.51 -8.92
CA TRP A 88 -4.16 12.44 -9.26
C TRP A 88 -3.61 11.04 -8.99
N ASP A 89 -2.31 10.85 -9.12
CA ASP A 89 -1.64 9.58 -8.90
C ASP A 89 -1.63 9.15 -7.42
N ASN A 90 -1.84 10.09 -6.50
CA ASN A 90 -1.89 9.86 -5.05
C ASN A 90 -3.31 9.78 -4.48
N ALA A 91 -4.35 10.00 -5.28
CA ALA A 91 -5.73 10.04 -4.81
C ALA A 91 -6.20 8.78 -4.03
N PRO A 92 -5.81 7.54 -4.39
CA PRO A 92 -6.16 6.36 -3.59
C PRO A 92 -5.56 6.41 -2.18
N MET A 93 -4.33 6.93 -2.05
CA MET A 93 -3.64 7.06 -0.76
C MET A 93 -4.26 8.11 0.12
N GLU A 94 -4.58 9.25 -0.44
CA GLU A 94 -5.24 10.33 0.27
C GLU A 94 -6.60 9.89 0.81
N ARG A 95 -7.36 9.14 0.01
CA ARG A 95 -8.63 8.54 0.46
C ARG A 95 -8.43 7.54 1.58
N PHE A 96 -7.42 6.67 1.47
CA PHE A 96 -7.10 5.71 2.52
C PHE A 96 -6.80 6.43 3.84
N PHE A 97 -5.90 7.43 3.84
CA PHE A 97 -5.58 8.17 5.05
C PHE A 97 -6.73 9.00 5.59
N ARG A 98 -7.56 9.56 4.73
CA ARG A 98 -8.78 10.24 5.13
C ARG A 98 -9.72 9.29 5.86
N SER A 99 -9.95 8.08 5.30
CA SER A 99 -10.75 7.05 5.94
C SER A 99 -10.18 6.63 7.29
N LEU A 100 -8.88 6.34 7.37
CA LEU A 100 -8.22 6.01 8.62
C LEU A 100 -8.41 7.10 9.68
N LYS A 101 -8.22 8.37 9.32
CA LYS A 101 -8.38 9.49 10.25
C LYS A 101 -9.81 9.65 10.75
N ILE A 102 -10.79 9.59 9.85
CA ILE A 102 -12.19 9.87 10.18
C ILE A 102 -12.85 8.67 10.87
N GLU A 103 -12.58 7.46 10.39
CA GLU A 103 -13.32 6.27 10.81
C GLU A 103 -12.68 5.57 12.02
N TRP A 104 -11.38 5.78 12.26
CA TRP A 104 -10.64 4.93 13.20
C TRP A 104 -9.78 5.65 14.21
N MET A 105 -9.13 6.74 13.83
CA MET A 105 -8.23 7.42 14.76
C MET A 105 -9.00 8.15 15.87
N PRO A 106 -8.62 7.95 17.14
CA PRO A 106 -9.28 8.66 18.25
C PRO A 106 -8.97 10.16 18.17
N THR A 107 -9.96 11.00 18.48
CA THR A 107 -9.87 12.47 18.44
C THR A 107 -8.73 13.02 19.33
N TYR A 108 -8.49 12.36 20.45
CA TYR A 108 -7.45 12.77 21.41
C TYR A 108 -6.07 12.20 21.14
N GLY A 109 -5.90 11.45 20.02
CA GLY A 109 -4.64 10.81 19.66
C GLY A 109 -4.36 9.55 20.48
N TYR A 110 -3.08 9.16 20.54
CA TYR A 110 -2.63 7.95 21.22
C TYR A 110 -1.67 8.31 22.36
N ARG A 111 -1.71 7.54 23.43
CA ARG A 111 -0.84 7.69 24.60
C ARG A 111 0.58 7.21 24.37
N SER A 112 0.77 6.26 23.45
CA SER A 112 2.08 5.71 23.09
C SER A 112 2.15 5.32 21.62
N PHE A 113 3.38 5.22 21.12
CA PHE A 113 3.65 4.73 19.77
C PHE A 113 3.14 3.29 19.58
N LEU A 114 3.37 2.44 20.55
CA LEU A 114 2.93 1.04 20.50
C LEU A 114 1.40 0.91 20.41
N GLN A 115 0.68 1.72 21.17
CA GLN A 115 -0.79 1.79 21.10
C GLN A 115 -1.25 2.22 19.70
N ALA A 116 -0.62 3.25 19.14
CA ALA A 116 -0.92 3.73 17.81
C ALA A 116 -0.65 2.67 16.75
N GLN A 117 0.51 2.02 16.82
CA GLN A 117 0.91 0.96 15.91
C GLN A 117 -0.08 -0.20 15.92
N HIS A 118 -0.42 -0.70 17.10
CA HIS A 118 -1.40 -1.78 17.26
C HIS A 118 -2.76 -1.40 16.67
N HIS A 119 -3.23 -0.21 16.98
CA HIS A 119 -4.53 0.27 16.55
C HIS A 119 -4.60 0.46 15.02
N ILE A 120 -3.55 1.02 14.41
CA ILE A 120 -3.47 1.20 12.96
C ILE A 120 -3.36 -0.15 12.24
N VAL A 121 -2.57 -1.09 12.75
CA VAL A 121 -2.47 -2.44 12.17
C VAL A 121 -3.81 -3.16 12.23
N LYS A 122 -4.55 -3.04 13.33
CA LYS A 122 -5.91 -3.58 13.47
C LYS A 122 -6.87 -2.98 12.43
N TYR A 123 -6.76 -1.68 12.15
CA TYR A 123 -7.51 -1.05 11.06
C TYR A 123 -7.15 -1.64 9.71
N LEU A 124 -5.87 -1.70 9.38
CA LEU A 124 -5.37 -2.15 8.08
C LEU A 124 -5.78 -3.58 7.75
N ILE A 125 -5.50 -4.49 8.67
CA ILE A 125 -5.70 -5.92 8.45
C ILE A 125 -7.15 -6.33 8.70
N GLY A 126 -7.70 -5.92 9.84
CA GLY A 126 -9.00 -6.35 10.30
C GLY A 126 -10.15 -5.62 9.60
N TYR A 127 -10.21 -4.31 9.78
CA TYR A 127 -11.35 -3.55 9.30
C TYR A 127 -11.26 -3.20 7.82
N TYR A 128 -10.23 -2.46 7.40
CA TYR A 128 -10.12 -1.95 6.04
C TYR A 128 -10.06 -3.05 4.99
N SER A 129 -9.22 -4.04 5.19
CA SER A 129 -9.00 -5.11 4.21
C SER A 129 -10.08 -6.19 4.24
N GLN A 130 -10.64 -6.50 5.41
CA GLN A 130 -11.58 -7.62 5.56
C GLN A 130 -13.05 -7.22 5.56
N LEU A 131 -13.38 -6.09 6.19
CA LEU A 131 -14.77 -5.74 6.48
C LEU A 131 -15.28 -4.52 5.75
N ARG A 132 -14.42 -3.49 5.60
CA ARG A 132 -14.86 -2.20 5.06
C ARG A 132 -15.34 -2.31 3.61
N PRO A 133 -16.59 -1.95 3.32
CA PRO A 133 -17.09 -1.97 1.95
C PRO A 133 -16.49 -0.82 1.14
N HIS A 134 -16.18 -1.10 -0.13
CA HIS A 134 -15.65 -0.12 -1.06
C HIS A 134 -16.57 0.02 -2.28
N GLN A 135 -16.99 1.23 -2.56
CA GLN A 135 -17.88 1.52 -3.68
C GLN A 135 -17.33 1.02 -5.01
N HIS A 136 -16.03 1.23 -5.27
CA HIS A 136 -15.38 0.77 -6.50
C HIS A 136 -15.24 -0.75 -6.63
N ASN A 137 -15.45 -1.48 -5.53
CA ASN A 137 -15.45 -2.94 -5.51
C ASN A 137 -16.88 -3.51 -5.52
N GLY A 138 -17.88 -2.71 -5.88
CA GLY A 138 -19.27 -3.14 -5.81
C GLY A 138 -19.75 -3.43 -4.39
N GLY A 139 -19.28 -2.66 -3.40
CA GLY A 139 -19.61 -2.83 -1.99
C GLY A 139 -18.82 -3.94 -1.27
N MET A 140 -17.94 -4.65 -1.96
CA MET A 140 -17.11 -5.68 -1.35
C MET A 140 -15.90 -5.08 -0.63
N SER A 141 -15.43 -5.76 0.41
CA SER A 141 -14.13 -5.46 1.01
C SER A 141 -12.97 -5.78 0.06
N PRO A 142 -11.78 -5.19 0.23
CA PRO A 142 -10.63 -5.49 -0.61
C PRO A 142 -10.28 -6.98 -0.69
N ASN A 143 -10.37 -7.71 0.42
CA ASN A 143 -10.10 -9.15 0.43
C ASN A 143 -11.14 -9.94 -0.37
N MET A 144 -12.42 -9.63 -0.22
CA MET A 144 -13.49 -10.30 -0.97
C MET A 144 -13.39 -10.01 -2.48
N ALA A 145 -13.10 -8.77 -2.85
CA ALA A 145 -12.94 -8.40 -4.25
C ALA A 145 -11.73 -9.09 -4.89
N GLU A 146 -10.62 -9.20 -4.17
CA GLU A 146 -9.43 -9.92 -4.63
C GLU A 146 -9.71 -11.43 -4.78
N GLN A 147 -10.38 -12.06 -3.81
CA GLN A 147 -10.76 -13.48 -3.90
C GLN A 147 -11.67 -13.74 -5.10
N LYS A 148 -12.69 -12.91 -5.28
CA LYS A 148 -13.60 -13.00 -6.44
C LYS A 148 -12.84 -12.87 -7.76
N TYR A 149 -11.88 -11.97 -7.83
CA TYR A 149 -11.02 -11.83 -8.99
C TYR A 149 -10.27 -13.14 -9.29
N TRP A 150 -9.59 -13.73 -8.32
CA TRP A 150 -8.80 -14.95 -8.51
C TRP A 150 -9.64 -16.18 -8.85
N ILE A 151 -10.85 -16.30 -8.30
CA ILE A 151 -11.79 -17.37 -8.64
C ILE A 151 -12.20 -17.28 -10.12
N ASN A 152 -12.40 -16.05 -10.62
CA ASN A 152 -12.83 -15.83 -11.99
C ASN A 152 -11.66 -15.66 -12.98
N TYR A 153 -10.43 -15.59 -12.49
CA TYR A 153 -9.25 -15.43 -13.32
C TYR A 153 -8.97 -16.69 -14.11
N LYS A 154 -9.20 -16.64 -15.42
CA LYS A 154 -8.74 -17.67 -16.35
C LYS A 154 -7.38 -17.23 -16.89
N PRO A 155 -6.28 -17.95 -16.61
CA PRO A 155 -5.01 -17.63 -17.23
C PRO A 155 -5.17 -17.71 -18.74
N VAL A 156 -4.86 -16.63 -19.44
CA VAL A 156 -4.73 -16.67 -20.90
C VAL A 156 -3.53 -17.56 -21.17
N ALA A 157 -3.75 -18.71 -21.79
CA ALA A 157 -2.66 -19.58 -22.21
C ALA A 157 -1.71 -18.77 -23.08
N SER A 158 -0.49 -18.58 -22.60
CA SER A 158 0.58 -18.02 -23.44
C SER A 158 0.90 -19.09 -24.47
N PHE A 159 0.45 -18.88 -25.70
CA PHE A 159 0.95 -19.63 -26.83
C PHE A 159 2.43 -19.25 -27.01
N SER A 160 3.31 -20.14 -26.67
CA SER A 160 4.73 -20.11 -27.01
C SER A 160 4.94 -20.49 -28.46
#